data_35db5f0f06edef0fb67305585fb7a35d
#
_entry.id   35db5f0f06edef0fb67305585fb7a35d
#
_cell.length_a   1.000
_cell.length_b   1.000
_cell.length_c   1.000
_cell.angle_alpha   90.00
_cell.angle_beta   90.00
_cell.angle_gamma   90.00
#
_symmetry.space_group_name_H-M   'P 1'
#
loop_
_entity.id
_entity.type
_entity.pdbx_description
1 polymer ?
#
loop_
_entity_poly.entity_id
_entity_poly.type
_entity_poly.pdbx_seq_one_letter_code
_entity_poly.pdbx_strand_id
1 'polypeptide(L)'
;MLAYGQKIFGLMDLLDGLKDGREKPEIPAHVFPKALLILWLTRLSSLNALDQFRAQGSFKRFLRHPMPSGDQIGNVTAVFDLAGLRSILGHMHHRLVRNKVLQAIHGHRLAAVDGHEINCSYARCCDACQQRTIVVDGEERIQFYHRAVVFMLVGPSFFFLLDFELQRPNEDEGTAAMRLIERVLQHHPRCFDILLGDGLYPQARLFKLLRRHDKHALVVLKDERRDILKDARSLFGPDPTLSYHKDGIDYQCWDVSDLDSWDSYPEKVRLVRSLETSTVRDRRSKGAKRQQTSEWIWVTTIPSTQVSTADIVLFGHRRWKIENEGFNELSNMWHADHYFHHHPVSITAFWLSLFIAHALFHCFMRNLKPVLRQRHTCSFWAISILAEFVCDDWRYSSA
;
A
#
# COMPACT_ATOMS: atom_id res chain seq x y z
N MET A 1 15.63 -2.34 -16.75
CA MET A 1 14.87 -2.63 -15.51
C MET A 1 14.86 -4.11 -15.15
N LEU A 2 14.49 -5.04 -16.01
CA LEU A 2 14.42 -6.48 -15.69
C LEU A 2 15.79 -7.05 -15.28
N ALA A 3 16.87 -6.70 -15.99
CA ALA A 3 18.24 -7.08 -15.61
C ALA A 3 18.64 -6.56 -14.21
N TYR A 4 18.18 -5.35 -13.84
CA TYR A 4 18.33 -4.83 -12.49
C TYR A 4 17.57 -5.69 -11.47
N GLY A 5 16.33 -6.05 -11.77
CA GLY A 5 15.51 -6.93 -10.92
C GLY A 5 16.20 -8.28 -10.67
N GLN A 6 16.75 -8.88 -11.71
CA GLN A 6 17.51 -10.13 -11.58
C GLN A 6 18.77 -9.94 -10.73
N LYS A 7 19.57 -8.89 -11.00
CA LYS A 7 20.81 -8.62 -10.26
C LYS A 7 20.59 -8.37 -8.77
N ILE A 8 19.55 -7.59 -8.42
CA ILE A 8 19.32 -7.15 -7.04
C ILE A 8 18.49 -8.14 -6.24
N PHE A 9 17.45 -8.70 -6.85
CA PHE A 9 16.46 -9.54 -6.17
C PHE A 9 16.53 -11.02 -6.57
N GLY A 10 17.23 -11.39 -7.67
CA GLY A 10 17.07 -12.73 -8.27
C GLY A 10 15.65 -12.95 -8.81
N LEU A 11 14.98 -11.85 -9.24
CA LEU A 11 13.54 -11.84 -9.47
C LEU A 11 13.09 -12.86 -10.53
N MET A 12 13.88 -13.05 -11.59
CA MET A 12 13.49 -14.00 -12.64
C MET A 12 13.50 -15.44 -12.12
N ASP A 13 14.49 -15.81 -11.31
CA ASP A 13 14.58 -17.15 -10.71
C ASP A 13 13.44 -17.38 -9.71
N LEU A 14 13.07 -16.35 -8.95
CA LEU A 14 11.92 -16.40 -8.03
C LEU A 14 10.60 -16.58 -8.79
N LEU A 15 10.41 -15.88 -9.91
CA LEU A 15 9.22 -16.04 -10.77
C LEU A 15 9.19 -17.39 -11.45
N ASP A 16 10.35 -17.92 -11.86
CA ASP A 16 10.47 -19.26 -12.48
C ASP A 16 10.14 -20.39 -11.49
N GLY A 17 10.30 -20.16 -10.19
CA GLY A 17 9.95 -21.10 -9.12
C GLY A 17 8.47 -21.15 -8.74
N LEU A 18 7.64 -20.22 -9.24
CA LEU A 18 6.22 -20.16 -8.89
C LEU A 18 5.44 -21.30 -9.52
N LYS A 19 4.41 -21.76 -8.80
CA LYS A 19 3.51 -22.85 -9.18
C LYS A 19 2.08 -22.34 -9.35
N ASP A 20 1.25 -23.14 -9.93
CA ASP A 20 -0.20 -22.98 -9.95
C ASP A 20 -0.90 -24.33 -9.71
N GLY A 21 -2.21 -24.30 -9.51
CA GLY A 21 -3.00 -25.48 -9.18
C GLY A 21 -3.39 -26.38 -10.38
N ARG A 22 -2.83 -26.15 -11.58
CA ARG A 22 -3.17 -26.95 -12.76
C ARG A 22 -2.42 -28.29 -12.76
N GLU A 23 -3.11 -29.35 -13.17
CA GLU A 23 -2.52 -30.64 -13.45
C GLU A 23 -1.99 -30.66 -14.89
N LYS A 24 -0.72 -31.03 -15.09
CA LYS A 24 -0.06 -31.18 -16.42
C LYS A 24 -0.25 -29.98 -17.37
N PRO A 25 0.13 -28.74 -16.95
CA PRO A 25 -0.10 -27.54 -17.74
C PRO A 25 0.74 -27.54 -19.04
N GLU A 26 0.13 -27.22 -20.18
CA GLU A 26 0.86 -27.01 -21.45
C GLU A 26 1.73 -25.75 -21.40
N ILE A 27 1.22 -24.67 -20.77
CA ILE A 27 1.96 -23.44 -20.56
C ILE A 27 2.54 -23.48 -19.15
N PRO A 28 3.87 -23.39 -18.99
CA PRO A 28 4.51 -23.40 -17.67
C PRO A 28 4.01 -22.28 -16.74
N ALA A 29 3.90 -22.57 -15.44
CA ALA A 29 3.36 -21.63 -14.44
C ALA A 29 4.08 -20.28 -14.43
N HIS A 30 5.41 -20.26 -14.61
CA HIS A 30 6.24 -19.06 -14.58
C HIS A 30 5.93 -18.04 -15.69
N VAL A 31 5.28 -18.47 -16.77
CA VAL A 31 4.92 -17.57 -17.88
C VAL A 31 3.92 -16.50 -17.42
N PHE A 32 2.96 -16.87 -16.56
CA PHE A 32 1.89 -15.99 -16.13
C PHE A 32 2.36 -14.83 -15.22
N PRO A 33 3.14 -15.04 -14.16
CA PRO A 33 3.64 -13.92 -13.36
C PRO A 33 4.60 -13.01 -14.13
N LYS A 34 5.34 -13.56 -15.12
CA LYS A 34 6.14 -12.75 -16.03
C LYS A 34 5.27 -11.91 -16.97
N ALA A 35 4.16 -12.46 -17.48
CA ALA A 35 3.18 -11.72 -18.28
C ALA A 35 2.52 -10.60 -17.45
N LEU A 36 2.16 -10.86 -16.19
CA LEU A 36 1.67 -9.84 -15.27
C LEU A 36 2.73 -8.77 -14.98
N LEU A 37 4.00 -9.14 -14.84
CA LEU A 37 5.07 -8.17 -14.65
C LEU A 37 5.19 -7.22 -15.86
N ILE A 38 5.08 -7.75 -17.10
CA ILE A 38 5.02 -6.92 -18.31
C ILE A 38 3.81 -5.98 -18.26
N LEU A 39 2.60 -6.52 -18.02
CA LEU A 39 1.35 -5.75 -17.93
C LEU A 39 1.54 -4.52 -17.03
N TRP A 40 2.07 -4.73 -15.83
CA TRP A 40 2.25 -3.66 -14.84
C TRP A 40 3.35 -2.69 -15.21
N LEU A 41 4.52 -3.15 -15.63
CA LEU A 41 5.66 -2.28 -15.94
C LEU A 41 5.41 -1.40 -17.18
N THR A 42 4.62 -1.89 -18.11
CA THR A 42 4.23 -1.15 -19.33
C THR A 42 2.94 -0.34 -19.17
N ARG A 43 2.29 -0.42 -17.99
CA ARG A 43 1.03 0.29 -17.69
C ARG A 43 -0.10 -0.04 -18.67
N LEU A 44 -0.14 -1.25 -19.18
CA LEU A 44 -1.28 -1.68 -20.01
C LEU A 44 -2.54 -1.77 -19.16
N SER A 45 -3.62 -1.16 -19.62
CA SER A 45 -4.84 -0.99 -18.83
C SER A 45 -5.78 -2.20 -18.86
N SER A 46 -5.48 -3.24 -19.64
CA SER A 46 -6.32 -4.43 -19.75
C SER A 46 -5.55 -5.64 -20.29
N LEU A 47 -6.08 -6.85 -20.04
CA LEU A 47 -5.56 -8.08 -20.66
C LEU A 47 -5.74 -8.05 -22.18
N ASN A 48 -6.80 -7.44 -22.68
CA ASN A 48 -6.99 -7.23 -24.12
C ASN A 48 -5.89 -6.35 -24.73
N ALA A 49 -5.46 -5.29 -24.03
CA ALA A 49 -4.33 -4.49 -24.48
C ALA A 49 -3.03 -5.31 -24.54
N LEU A 50 -2.82 -6.25 -23.60
CA LEU A 50 -1.69 -7.17 -23.63
C LEU A 50 -1.77 -8.14 -24.81
N ASP A 51 -2.99 -8.60 -25.17
CA ASP A 51 -3.22 -9.48 -26.34
C ASP A 51 -2.78 -8.86 -27.66
N GLN A 52 -2.87 -7.54 -27.82
CA GLN A 52 -2.41 -6.84 -29.03
C GLN A 52 -0.89 -7.01 -29.29
N PHE A 53 -0.14 -7.34 -28.25
CA PHE A 53 1.31 -7.54 -28.34
C PHE A 53 1.73 -9.02 -28.37
N ARG A 54 0.79 -9.98 -28.47
CA ARG A 54 1.11 -11.44 -28.44
C ARG A 54 2.07 -11.88 -29.54
N ALA A 55 2.00 -11.25 -30.71
CA ALA A 55 2.85 -11.60 -31.84
C ALA A 55 4.30 -11.07 -31.72
N GLN A 56 4.60 -10.21 -30.75
CA GLN A 56 5.91 -9.60 -30.60
C GLN A 56 6.96 -10.60 -30.10
N GLY A 57 8.05 -10.77 -30.85
CA GLY A 57 9.10 -11.76 -30.56
C GLY A 57 9.85 -11.49 -29.26
N SER A 58 9.97 -10.23 -28.85
CA SER A 58 10.66 -9.84 -27.61
C SER A 58 9.95 -10.36 -26.36
N PHE A 59 8.62 -10.33 -26.34
CA PHE A 59 7.85 -10.95 -25.25
C PHE A 59 8.08 -12.44 -25.19
N LYS A 60 8.10 -13.14 -26.35
CA LYS A 60 8.42 -14.58 -26.42
C LYS A 60 9.81 -14.88 -25.85
N ARG A 61 10.82 -14.08 -26.17
CA ARG A 61 12.17 -14.21 -25.59
C ARG A 61 12.19 -14.08 -24.08
N PHE A 62 11.51 -13.06 -23.56
CA PHE A 62 11.44 -12.81 -22.12
C PHE A 62 10.67 -13.92 -21.37
N LEU A 63 9.54 -14.33 -21.91
CA LEU A 63 8.70 -15.38 -21.31
C LEU A 63 9.30 -16.77 -21.51
N ARG A 64 10.17 -16.98 -22.50
CA ARG A 64 10.62 -18.29 -23.03
C ARG A 64 9.44 -19.15 -23.49
N HIS A 65 8.35 -18.50 -23.85
CA HIS A 65 7.09 -19.09 -24.31
C HIS A 65 6.30 -18.03 -25.09
N PRO A 66 5.42 -18.39 -26.03
CA PRO A 66 4.46 -17.44 -26.58
C PRO A 66 3.64 -16.78 -25.48
N MET A 67 3.27 -15.50 -25.66
CA MET A 67 2.41 -14.79 -24.73
C MET A 67 1.04 -15.50 -24.63
N PRO A 68 0.57 -15.88 -23.42
CA PRO A 68 -0.77 -16.42 -23.23
C PRO A 68 -1.84 -15.41 -23.61
N SER A 69 -3.05 -15.89 -23.94
CA SER A 69 -4.19 -14.98 -24.11
C SER A 69 -4.63 -14.35 -22.79
N GLY A 70 -5.35 -13.21 -22.86
CA GLY A 70 -5.93 -12.56 -21.71
C GLY A 70 -6.82 -13.52 -20.90
N ASP A 71 -7.63 -14.34 -21.56
CA ASP A 71 -8.48 -15.35 -20.90
C ASP A 71 -7.65 -16.42 -20.21
N GLN A 72 -6.57 -16.92 -20.83
CA GLN A 72 -5.66 -17.88 -20.20
C GLN A 72 -5.00 -17.27 -18.95
N ILE A 73 -4.58 -16.00 -19.01
CA ILE A 73 -4.01 -15.30 -17.85
C ILE A 73 -5.06 -15.20 -16.74
N GLY A 74 -6.28 -14.75 -17.05
CA GLY A 74 -7.37 -14.65 -16.09
C GLY A 74 -7.68 -15.98 -15.41
N ASN A 75 -7.85 -17.04 -16.19
CA ASN A 75 -8.20 -18.38 -15.69
C ASN A 75 -7.08 -18.97 -14.81
N VAL A 76 -5.82 -18.84 -15.22
CA VAL A 76 -4.69 -19.37 -14.44
C VAL A 76 -4.47 -18.59 -13.13
N THR A 77 -4.67 -17.27 -13.15
CA THR A 77 -4.56 -16.48 -11.92
C THR A 77 -5.60 -16.87 -10.87
N ALA A 78 -6.73 -17.49 -11.26
CA ALA A 78 -7.75 -17.98 -10.33
C ALA A 78 -7.31 -19.20 -9.50
N VAL A 79 -6.26 -19.90 -9.92
CA VAL A 79 -5.68 -21.08 -9.24
C VAL A 79 -4.20 -20.90 -8.92
N PHE A 80 -3.74 -19.65 -8.85
CA PHE A 80 -2.32 -19.31 -8.67
C PHE A 80 -1.84 -19.46 -7.21
N ASP A 81 -0.58 -19.80 -7.03
CA ASP A 81 0.06 -19.88 -5.71
C ASP A 81 0.30 -18.48 -5.13
N LEU A 82 -0.65 -18.00 -4.32
CA LEU A 82 -0.57 -16.72 -3.66
C LEU A 82 0.53 -16.68 -2.58
N ALA A 83 0.85 -17.81 -1.96
CA ALA A 83 1.92 -17.88 -0.95
C ALA A 83 3.28 -17.67 -1.60
N GLY A 84 3.50 -18.19 -2.79
CA GLY A 84 4.70 -17.95 -3.58
C GLY A 84 4.89 -16.47 -3.93
N LEU A 85 3.82 -15.77 -4.36
CA LEU A 85 3.87 -14.32 -4.63
C LEU A 85 4.21 -13.51 -3.36
N ARG A 86 3.60 -13.85 -2.21
CA ARG A 86 3.93 -13.22 -0.92
C ARG A 86 5.37 -13.49 -0.50
N SER A 87 5.89 -14.70 -0.76
CA SER A 87 7.28 -15.05 -0.49
C SER A 87 8.25 -14.18 -1.29
N ILE A 88 7.94 -13.85 -2.57
CA ILE A 88 8.73 -12.92 -3.38
C ILE A 88 8.74 -11.53 -2.74
N LEU A 89 7.60 -11.00 -2.32
CA LEU A 89 7.52 -9.71 -1.63
C LEU A 89 8.34 -9.71 -0.33
N GLY A 90 8.26 -10.78 0.46
CA GLY A 90 9.08 -10.96 1.65
C GLY A 90 10.58 -10.97 1.33
N HIS A 91 10.99 -11.69 0.29
CA HIS A 91 12.38 -11.68 -0.19
C HIS A 91 12.84 -10.27 -0.61
N MET A 92 12.01 -9.57 -1.40
CA MET A 92 12.31 -8.19 -1.82
C MET A 92 12.44 -7.26 -0.61
N HIS A 93 11.54 -7.36 0.39
CA HIS A 93 11.63 -6.62 1.65
C HIS A 93 12.98 -6.84 2.33
N HIS A 94 13.43 -8.09 2.52
CA HIS A 94 14.72 -8.39 3.14
C HIS A 94 15.90 -7.76 2.37
N ARG A 95 15.85 -7.81 1.04
CA ARG A 95 16.88 -7.18 0.19
C ARG A 95 16.86 -5.66 0.32
N LEU A 96 15.68 -5.02 0.40
CA LEU A 96 15.54 -3.58 0.57
C LEU A 96 16.10 -3.08 1.91
N VAL A 97 15.83 -3.80 2.98
CA VAL A 97 16.38 -3.50 4.31
C VAL A 97 17.88 -3.67 4.31
N ARG A 98 18.41 -4.80 3.80
CA ARG A 98 19.85 -5.08 3.72
C ARG A 98 20.60 -4.04 2.90
N ASN A 99 20.00 -3.57 1.79
CA ASN A 99 20.60 -2.57 0.91
C ASN A 99 20.33 -1.12 1.38
N LYS A 100 19.77 -0.92 2.58
CA LYS A 100 19.47 0.39 3.17
C LYS A 100 18.56 1.27 2.29
N VAL A 101 17.69 0.66 1.49
CA VAL A 101 16.67 1.36 0.70
C VAL A 101 15.46 1.67 1.57
N LEU A 102 14.98 0.67 2.30
CA LEU A 102 13.94 0.83 3.31
C LEU A 102 14.60 0.98 4.68
N GLN A 103 14.54 2.17 5.24
CA GLN A 103 15.21 2.55 6.49
C GLN A 103 14.19 2.89 7.56
N ALA A 104 14.60 2.75 8.83
CA ALA A 104 13.86 3.24 9.98
C ALA A 104 13.82 4.79 10.00
N ILE A 105 12.80 5.35 10.62
CA ILE A 105 12.65 6.78 10.87
C ILE A 105 12.92 7.00 12.36
N HIS A 106 13.93 7.77 12.69
CA HIS A 106 14.38 8.01 14.07
C HIS A 106 14.53 6.73 14.90
N GLY A 107 15.08 5.68 14.27
CA GLY A 107 15.32 4.39 14.92
C GLY A 107 14.13 3.42 14.90
N HIS A 108 12.94 3.83 14.45
CA HIS A 108 11.74 3.01 14.44
C HIS A 108 11.31 2.65 13.02
N ARG A 109 10.93 1.38 12.82
CA ARG A 109 10.35 0.88 11.57
C ARG A 109 8.84 1.08 11.63
N LEU A 110 8.32 1.87 10.72
CA LEU A 110 6.91 2.21 10.66
C LEU A 110 6.19 1.38 9.60
N ALA A 111 4.97 0.96 9.91
CA ALA A 111 4.03 0.41 8.95
C ALA A 111 2.72 1.17 9.02
N ALA A 112 2.04 1.34 7.89
CA ALA A 112 0.71 1.90 7.80
C ALA A 112 -0.28 0.84 7.31
N VAL A 113 -1.49 0.85 7.86
CA VAL A 113 -2.62 0.08 7.37
C VAL A 113 -3.78 1.01 7.06
N ASP A 114 -4.45 0.72 5.95
CA ASP A 114 -5.63 1.48 5.54
C ASP A 114 -6.46 0.67 4.54
N GLY A 115 -7.77 0.94 4.50
CA GLY A 115 -8.70 0.33 3.56
C GLY A 115 -8.77 1.08 2.24
N HIS A 116 -8.88 0.35 1.14
CA HIS A 116 -9.06 0.90 -0.20
C HIS A 116 -10.14 0.15 -0.95
N GLU A 117 -11.04 0.88 -1.62
CA GLU A 117 -12.00 0.29 -2.55
C GLU A 117 -11.31 0.06 -3.89
N ILE A 118 -11.21 -1.20 -4.31
CA ILE A 118 -10.45 -1.56 -5.50
C ILE A 118 -11.21 -1.15 -6.76
N ASN A 119 -12.49 -1.52 -6.82
CA ASN A 119 -13.33 -1.30 -8.00
C ASN A 119 -14.79 -1.57 -7.67
N CYS A 120 -15.69 -1.17 -8.56
CA CYS A 120 -17.11 -1.45 -8.45
C CYS A 120 -17.73 -1.82 -9.81
N SER A 121 -18.86 -2.53 -9.77
CA SER A 121 -19.63 -2.94 -10.95
C SER A 121 -21.12 -3.02 -10.64
N TYR A 122 -21.95 -2.78 -11.63
CA TYR A 122 -23.41 -2.99 -11.55
C TYR A 122 -23.85 -4.32 -12.17
N ALA A 123 -22.97 -4.98 -12.93
CA ALA A 123 -23.29 -6.18 -13.69
C ALA A 123 -22.47 -7.40 -13.27
N ARG A 124 -21.20 -7.20 -12.89
CA ARG A 124 -20.32 -8.30 -12.53
C ARG A 124 -20.26 -8.46 -11.02
N CYS A 125 -20.49 -9.69 -10.54
CA CYS A 125 -20.35 -10.03 -9.13
C CYS A 125 -19.67 -11.41 -8.97
N CYS A 126 -19.15 -11.66 -7.79
CA CYS A 126 -18.68 -12.97 -7.34
C CYS A 126 -19.04 -13.14 -5.86
N ASP A 127 -18.83 -14.36 -5.32
CA ASP A 127 -19.18 -14.67 -3.93
C ASP A 127 -18.43 -13.85 -2.88
N ALA A 128 -17.32 -13.22 -3.25
CA ALA A 128 -16.53 -12.36 -2.38
C ALA A 128 -16.86 -10.85 -2.55
N CYS A 129 -17.80 -10.48 -3.42
CA CYS A 129 -18.23 -9.09 -3.57
C CYS A 129 -19.00 -8.61 -2.35
N GLN A 130 -18.71 -7.40 -1.94
CA GLN A 130 -19.61 -6.61 -1.10
C GLN A 130 -20.69 -5.97 -1.95
N GLN A 131 -21.80 -5.59 -1.33
CA GLN A 131 -22.96 -4.99 -1.99
C GLN A 131 -23.36 -3.72 -1.27
N ARG A 132 -23.81 -2.73 -2.04
CA ARG A 132 -24.49 -1.53 -1.52
C ARG A 132 -25.58 -1.09 -2.49
N THR A 133 -26.68 -0.56 -1.95
CA THR A 133 -27.69 0.13 -2.76
C THR A 133 -27.28 1.58 -2.91
N ILE A 134 -27.24 2.06 -4.14
CA ILE A 134 -26.99 3.47 -4.44
C ILE A 134 -28.08 4.00 -5.38
N VAL A 135 -28.33 5.30 -5.32
CA VAL A 135 -29.27 5.97 -6.23
C VAL A 135 -28.48 6.57 -7.40
N VAL A 136 -28.80 6.13 -8.62
CA VAL A 136 -28.21 6.64 -9.86
C VAL A 136 -29.34 7.12 -10.75
N ASP A 137 -29.34 8.39 -11.15
CA ASP A 137 -30.39 9.01 -11.98
C ASP A 137 -31.83 8.84 -11.41
N GLY A 138 -31.94 8.80 -10.07
CA GLY A 138 -33.22 8.64 -9.37
C GLY A 138 -33.68 7.18 -9.21
N GLU A 139 -32.95 6.20 -9.70
CA GLU A 139 -33.23 4.76 -9.57
C GLU A 139 -32.29 4.10 -8.55
N GLU A 140 -32.82 3.22 -7.72
CA GLU A 140 -32.01 2.37 -6.85
C GLU A 140 -31.34 1.27 -7.67
N ARG A 141 -30.01 1.16 -7.53
CA ARG A 141 -29.21 0.11 -8.17
C ARG A 141 -28.29 -0.56 -7.15
N ILE A 142 -28.18 -1.88 -7.27
CA ILE A 142 -27.20 -2.64 -6.49
C ILE A 142 -25.84 -2.46 -7.15
N GLN A 143 -24.86 -2.01 -6.36
CA GLN A 143 -23.47 -1.93 -6.76
C GLN A 143 -22.65 -3.00 -6.01
N PHE A 144 -21.93 -3.82 -6.78
CA PHE A 144 -21.00 -4.81 -6.27
C PHE A 144 -19.60 -4.23 -6.27
N TYR A 145 -18.84 -4.44 -5.19
CA TYR A 145 -17.50 -3.88 -5.06
C TYR A 145 -16.59 -4.79 -4.20
N HIS A 146 -15.28 -4.58 -4.33
CA HIS A 146 -14.29 -5.17 -3.43
C HIS A 146 -13.57 -4.08 -2.67
N ARG A 147 -13.24 -4.35 -1.41
CA ARG A 147 -12.34 -3.55 -0.60
C ARG A 147 -11.16 -4.39 -0.15
N ALA A 148 -10.02 -3.76 -0.04
CA ALA A 148 -8.81 -4.38 0.48
C ALA A 148 -8.24 -3.53 1.62
N VAL A 149 -7.69 -4.18 2.62
CA VAL A 149 -6.81 -3.53 3.58
C VAL A 149 -5.38 -3.77 3.12
N VAL A 150 -4.60 -2.71 3.00
CA VAL A 150 -3.21 -2.76 2.52
C VAL A 150 -2.26 -2.54 3.69
N PHE A 151 -1.15 -3.29 3.71
CA PHE A 151 -0.05 -3.13 4.65
C PHE A 151 1.17 -2.56 3.94
N MET A 152 1.55 -1.34 4.31
CA MET A 152 2.64 -0.59 3.71
C MET A 152 3.73 -0.30 4.75
N LEU A 153 4.97 -0.65 4.45
CA LEU A 153 6.14 -0.25 5.21
C LEU A 153 6.58 1.16 4.79
N VAL A 154 6.79 2.03 5.78
CA VAL A 154 7.04 3.46 5.56
C VAL A 154 8.45 3.83 5.98
N GLY A 155 9.28 4.19 5.01
CA GLY A 155 10.60 4.76 5.26
C GLY A 155 10.67 6.28 5.06
N PRO A 156 11.84 6.91 5.28
CA PRO A 156 12.01 8.35 5.11
C PRO A 156 11.74 8.83 3.67
N SER A 157 12.21 8.08 2.69
CA SER A 157 12.16 8.43 1.27
C SER A 157 11.73 7.29 0.35
N PHE A 158 11.26 6.20 0.93
CA PHE A 158 10.80 5.01 0.21
C PHE A 158 9.70 4.34 1.01
N PHE A 159 8.66 3.84 0.34
CA PHE A 159 7.66 2.99 0.94
C PHE A 159 7.59 1.65 0.20
N PHE A 160 7.09 0.64 0.85
CA PHE A 160 7.00 -0.70 0.29
C PHE A 160 5.66 -1.35 0.63
N LEU A 161 4.90 -1.70 -0.41
CA LEU A 161 3.65 -2.44 -0.28
C LEU A 161 4.00 -3.91 -0.03
N LEU A 162 3.77 -4.39 1.20
CA LEU A 162 4.22 -5.73 1.60
C LEU A 162 3.16 -6.79 1.33
N ASP A 163 1.94 -6.53 1.73
CA ASP A 163 0.82 -7.47 1.61
C ASP A 163 -0.52 -6.72 1.67
N PHE A 164 -1.61 -7.42 1.37
CA PHE A 164 -2.96 -6.91 1.53
C PHE A 164 -3.95 -8.05 1.79
N GLU A 165 -5.14 -7.71 2.26
CA GLU A 165 -6.22 -8.65 2.53
C GLU A 165 -7.51 -8.13 1.92
N LEU A 166 -8.22 -8.97 1.15
CA LEU A 166 -9.57 -8.67 0.70
C LEU A 166 -10.55 -8.73 1.88
N GLN A 167 -11.36 -7.72 2.03
CA GLN A 167 -12.46 -7.69 2.97
C GLN A 167 -13.55 -8.67 2.49
N ARG A 168 -14.00 -9.56 3.36
CA ARG A 168 -15.04 -10.54 3.04
C ARG A 168 -16.43 -9.88 3.06
N PRO A 169 -17.45 -10.45 2.41
CA PRO A 169 -18.80 -9.97 2.52
C PRO A 169 -19.26 -9.87 3.99
N ASN A 170 -19.96 -8.80 4.32
CA ASN A 170 -20.48 -8.52 5.68
C ASN A 170 -19.41 -8.40 6.79
N GLU A 171 -18.16 -8.20 6.44
CA GLU A 171 -17.06 -8.02 7.36
C GLU A 171 -16.68 -6.55 7.49
N ASP A 172 -16.32 -6.09 8.70
CA ASP A 172 -15.74 -4.77 8.88
C ASP A 172 -14.26 -4.73 8.47
N GLU A 173 -13.78 -3.55 8.12
CA GLU A 173 -12.38 -3.32 7.71
C GLU A 173 -11.38 -3.73 8.80
N GLY A 174 -11.71 -3.48 10.07
CA GLY A 174 -10.85 -3.85 11.20
C GLY A 174 -10.64 -5.35 11.32
N THR A 175 -11.64 -6.16 10.98
CA THR A 175 -11.53 -7.64 11.00
C THR A 175 -10.63 -8.14 9.86
N ALA A 176 -10.74 -7.57 8.67
CA ALA A 176 -9.82 -7.85 7.56
C ALA A 176 -8.39 -7.42 7.91
N ALA A 177 -8.23 -6.24 8.53
CA ALA A 177 -6.95 -5.74 9.00
C ALA A 177 -6.29 -6.68 10.03
N MET A 178 -7.06 -7.23 10.95
CA MET A 178 -6.54 -8.18 11.95
C MET A 178 -5.93 -9.42 11.27
N ARG A 179 -6.63 -10.03 10.28
CA ARG A 179 -6.09 -11.18 9.52
C ARG A 179 -4.81 -10.83 8.78
N LEU A 180 -4.77 -9.64 8.17
CA LEU A 180 -3.58 -9.15 7.46
C LEU A 180 -2.40 -8.98 8.42
N ILE A 181 -2.62 -8.30 9.54
CA ILE A 181 -1.57 -8.01 10.53
C ILE A 181 -1.06 -9.29 11.18
N GLU A 182 -1.94 -10.24 11.54
CA GLU A 182 -1.56 -11.56 12.05
C GLU A 182 -0.68 -12.32 11.06
N ARG A 183 -1.06 -12.36 9.77
CA ARG A 183 -0.24 -12.98 8.72
C ARG A 183 1.12 -12.30 8.58
N VAL A 184 1.17 -10.97 8.60
CA VAL A 184 2.44 -10.22 8.53
C VAL A 184 3.31 -10.50 9.76
N LEU A 185 2.75 -10.52 10.97
CA LEU A 185 3.47 -10.83 12.19
C LEU A 185 4.02 -12.25 12.19
N GLN A 186 3.27 -13.21 11.64
CA GLN A 186 3.70 -14.60 11.51
C GLN A 186 4.89 -14.77 10.55
N HIS A 187 4.84 -14.12 9.38
CA HIS A 187 5.85 -14.32 8.33
C HIS A 187 6.99 -13.31 8.38
N HIS A 188 6.73 -12.10 8.92
CA HIS A 188 7.65 -10.97 8.94
C HIS A 188 7.68 -10.27 10.31
N PRO A 189 7.95 -10.97 11.43
CA PRO A 189 7.78 -10.43 12.79
C PRO A 189 8.65 -9.21 13.09
N ARG A 190 9.69 -8.98 12.30
CA ARG A 190 10.64 -7.87 12.49
C ARG A 190 10.50 -6.77 11.44
N CYS A 191 9.45 -6.76 10.60
CA CYS A 191 9.36 -5.77 9.52
C CYS A 191 8.94 -4.38 10.01
N PHE A 192 8.28 -4.27 11.16
CA PHE A 192 7.89 -3.00 11.77
C PHE A 192 7.98 -3.04 13.30
N ASP A 193 8.00 -1.86 13.91
CA ASP A 193 7.95 -1.64 15.35
C ASP A 193 6.65 -0.93 15.75
N ILE A 194 6.18 0.00 14.90
CA ILE A 194 5.00 0.84 15.14
C ILE A 194 4.03 0.70 13.97
N LEU A 195 2.77 0.38 14.27
CA LEU A 195 1.67 0.35 13.30
C LEU A 195 0.90 1.66 13.35
N LEU A 196 0.77 2.30 12.19
CA LEU A 196 0.02 3.53 11.99
C LEU A 196 -1.36 3.21 11.39
N GLY A 197 -2.42 3.79 11.94
CA GLY A 197 -3.78 3.63 11.45
C GLY A 197 -4.60 4.92 11.55
N ASP A 198 -5.72 4.96 10.86
CA ASP A 198 -6.67 6.06 10.93
C ASP A 198 -7.65 5.92 12.10
N GLY A 199 -8.73 6.74 12.11
CA GLY A 199 -9.74 6.76 13.16
C GLY A 199 -10.62 5.51 13.25
N LEU A 200 -10.51 4.52 12.35
CA LEU A 200 -11.18 3.22 12.42
C LEU A 200 -10.39 2.23 13.27
N TYR A 201 -9.09 2.44 13.47
CA TYR A 201 -8.16 1.51 14.11
C TYR A 201 -7.96 1.66 15.63
N PRO A 202 -8.51 2.64 16.39
CA PRO A 202 -8.43 2.59 17.84
C PRO A 202 -9.38 1.52 18.40
N GLN A 203 -9.00 0.26 18.23
CA GLN A 203 -9.73 -0.93 18.63
C GLN A 203 -8.89 -1.74 19.62
N ALA A 204 -9.47 -2.06 20.79
CA ALA A 204 -8.77 -2.78 21.84
C ALA A 204 -8.20 -4.13 21.38
N ARG A 205 -8.90 -4.84 20.47
CA ARG A 205 -8.42 -6.10 19.88
C ARG A 205 -7.10 -5.92 19.11
N LEU A 206 -6.95 -4.82 18.36
CA LEU A 206 -5.72 -4.50 17.62
C LEU A 206 -4.57 -4.19 18.57
N PHE A 207 -4.82 -3.36 19.60
CA PHE A 207 -3.81 -2.99 20.57
C PHE A 207 -3.32 -4.21 21.36
N LYS A 208 -4.23 -5.12 21.78
CA LYS A 208 -3.89 -6.39 22.41
C LYS A 208 -3.06 -7.31 21.51
N LEU A 209 -3.40 -7.39 20.21
CA LEU A 209 -2.62 -8.18 19.25
C LEU A 209 -1.19 -7.64 19.13
N LEU A 210 -1.05 -6.35 18.90
CA LEU A 210 0.27 -5.71 18.73
C LEU A 210 1.12 -5.88 19.98
N ARG A 211 0.53 -5.70 21.15
CA ARG A 211 1.22 -5.86 22.45
C ARG A 211 1.78 -7.27 22.65
N ARG A 212 1.03 -8.31 22.26
CA ARG A 212 1.49 -9.72 22.32
C ARG A 212 2.73 -9.99 21.49
N HIS A 213 2.97 -9.15 20.47
CA HIS A 213 4.10 -9.28 19.56
C HIS A 213 5.17 -8.20 19.75
N ASP A 214 5.17 -7.51 20.91
CA ASP A 214 6.08 -6.40 21.22
C ASP A 214 6.07 -5.31 20.15
N LYS A 215 4.87 -4.97 19.66
CA LYS A 215 4.63 -3.87 18.69
C LYS A 215 3.79 -2.79 19.34
N HIS A 216 3.95 -1.58 18.80
CA HIS A 216 3.18 -0.42 19.22
C HIS A 216 2.13 -0.04 18.19
N ALA A 217 1.03 0.52 18.67
CA ALA A 217 0.04 1.22 17.87
C ALA A 217 0.24 2.74 17.97
N LEU A 218 0.04 3.43 16.87
CA LEU A 218 -0.12 4.90 16.83
C LEU A 218 -1.26 5.21 15.86
N VAL A 219 -2.44 5.52 16.38
CA VAL A 219 -3.66 5.66 15.58
C VAL A 219 -4.37 6.97 15.89
N VAL A 220 -5.05 7.52 14.88
CA VAL A 220 -5.81 8.76 15.05
C VAL A 220 -7.04 8.49 15.91
N LEU A 221 -7.32 9.38 16.85
CA LEU A 221 -8.49 9.32 17.72
C LEU A 221 -9.41 10.51 17.41
N LYS A 222 -10.59 10.23 16.84
CA LYS A 222 -11.56 11.25 16.39
C LYS A 222 -12.92 11.15 17.05
N ASP A 223 -13.26 10.00 17.67
CA ASP A 223 -14.58 9.78 18.24
C ASP A 223 -14.71 10.44 19.61
N GLU A 224 -15.34 11.59 19.66
CA GLU A 224 -15.58 12.40 20.86
C GLU A 224 -16.45 11.69 21.93
N ARG A 225 -17.12 10.60 21.58
CA ARG A 225 -17.92 9.81 22.52
C ARG A 225 -17.07 8.92 23.41
N ARG A 226 -15.83 8.68 23.05
CA ARG A 226 -14.90 7.82 23.82
C ARG A 226 -14.45 8.52 25.10
N ASP A 227 -14.61 7.84 26.23
CA ASP A 227 -14.25 8.39 27.54
C ASP A 227 -12.78 8.74 27.63
N ILE A 228 -11.90 7.90 27.07
CA ILE A 228 -10.48 8.19 27.00
C ILE A 228 -10.16 9.53 26.31
N LEU A 229 -10.93 9.94 25.31
CA LEU A 229 -10.72 11.23 24.65
C LEU A 229 -11.24 12.38 25.51
N LYS A 230 -12.37 12.20 26.20
CA LYS A 230 -12.92 13.17 27.15
C LYS A 230 -11.95 13.43 28.29
N ASP A 231 -11.41 12.35 28.88
CA ASP A 231 -10.44 12.44 29.97
C ASP A 231 -9.16 13.13 29.53
N ALA A 232 -8.61 12.74 28.36
CA ALA A 232 -7.44 13.41 27.81
C ALA A 232 -7.68 14.91 27.58
N ARG A 233 -8.86 15.30 27.04
CA ARG A 233 -9.20 16.72 26.84
C ARG A 233 -9.27 17.49 28.17
N SER A 234 -9.69 16.88 29.27
CA SER A 234 -9.71 17.50 30.59
C SER A 234 -8.29 17.69 31.17
N LEU A 235 -7.35 16.84 30.75
CA LEU A 235 -5.95 16.86 31.19
C LEU A 235 -5.04 17.69 30.31
N PHE A 236 -5.45 18.03 29.10
CA PHE A 236 -4.74 18.99 28.26
C PHE A 236 -4.86 20.38 28.86
N GLY A 237 -3.80 20.84 29.54
CA GLY A 237 -3.75 22.17 30.13
C GLY A 237 -3.88 23.30 29.09
N PRO A 238 -4.01 24.56 29.55
CA PRO A 238 -4.09 25.70 28.64
C PRO A 238 -2.80 25.92 27.82
N ASP A 239 -1.66 25.59 28.40
CA ASP A 239 -0.36 25.76 27.76
C ASP A 239 0.10 24.46 27.10
N PRO A 240 0.66 24.50 25.88
CA PRO A 240 1.19 23.33 25.22
C PRO A 240 2.44 22.79 25.95
N THR A 241 2.55 21.47 26.01
CA THR A 241 3.73 20.78 26.57
C THR A 241 4.99 21.04 25.70
N LEU A 242 4.79 21.22 24.39
CA LEU A 242 5.84 21.48 23.41
C LEU A 242 5.32 22.40 22.31
N SER A 243 6.10 23.45 21.98
CA SER A 243 5.86 24.29 20.80
C SER A 243 7.10 24.35 19.93
N TYR A 244 6.92 24.24 18.60
CA TYR A 244 8.03 24.32 17.64
C TYR A 244 7.52 24.77 16.27
N HIS A 245 8.43 25.32 15.44
CA HIS A 245 8.17 25.65 14.05
C HIS A 245 8.95 24.70 13.13
N LYS A 246 8.28 24.15 12.11
CA LYS A 246 8.91 23.27 11.12
C LYS A 246 8.17 23.35 9.79
N ASP A 247 8.93 23.43 8.69
CA ASP A 247 8.41 23.40 7.31
C ASP A 247 7.26 24.41 7.05
N GLY A 248 7.29 25.59 7.71
CA GLY A 248 6.28 26.64 7.57
C GLY A 248 5.01 26.41 8.38
N ILE A 249 5.03 25.48 9.32
CA ILE A 249 3.93 25.12 10.22
C ILE A 249 4.35 25.38 11.66
N ASP A 250 3.48 26.08 12.42
CA ASP A 250 3.61 26.24 13.86
C ASP A 250 2.85 25.12 14.56
N TYR A 251 3.56 24.37 15.41
CA TYR A 251 3.04 23.24 16.18
C TYR A 251 2.90 23.61 17.64
N GLN A 252 1.73 23.36 18.20
CA GLN A 252 1.47 23.38 19.64
C GLN A 252 0.99 22.00 20.04
N CYS A 253 1.73 21.31 20.91
CA CYS A 253 1.47 19.92 21.26
C CYS A 253 1.20 19.77 22.76
N TRP A 254 0.24 18.90 23.08
CA TRP A 254 -0.05 18.43 24.43
C TRP A 254 0.18 16.93 24.48
N ASP A 255 0.66 16.44 25.59
CA ASP A 255 1.09 15.06 25.76
C ASP A 255 0.67 14.56 27.14
N VAL A 256 -0.20 13.56 27.17
CA VAL A 256 -0.71 12.97 28.41
C VAL A 256 -0.46 11.48 28.35
N SER A 257 0.28 10.98 29.33
CA SER A 257 0.62 9.56 29.49
C SER A 257 -0.23 8.90 30.56
N ASP A 258 -0.17 7.59 30.63
CA ASP A 258 -0.76 6.76 31.67
C ASP A 258 -2.29 6.81 31.80
N LEU A 259 -2.98 7.11 30.69
CA LEU A 259 -4.44 7.07 30.63
C LEU A 259 -4.93 5.61 30.64
N ASP A 260 -5.88 5.30 31.51
CA ASP A 260 -6.48 3.97 31.69
C ASP A 260 -8.02 3.93 31.53
N SER A 261 -8.63 5.05 31.14
CA SER A 261 -10.08 5.18 30.91
C SER A 261 -10.58 4.53 29.60
N TRP A 262 -9.87 3.53 29.11
CA TRP A 262 -10.30 2.70 27.98
C TRP A 262 -10.73 1.31 28.46
N ASP A 263 -11.96 1.16 28.91
CA ASP A 263 -12.50 -0.04 29.56
C ASP A 263 -12.18 -1.37 28.85
N SER A 264 -12.25 -1.39 27.52
CA SER A 264 -11.98 -2.59 26.73
C SER A 264 -10.48 -2.92 26.56
N TYR A 265 -9.58 -1.99 26.92
CA TYR A 265 -8.13 -2.15 26.84
C TYR A 265 -7.50 -1.93 28.23
N PRO A 266 -6.96 -2.99 28.87
CA PRO A 266 -6.58 -2.94 30.29
C PRO A 266 -5.24 -2.28 30.58
N GLU A 267 -4.47 -1.94 29.54
CA GLU A 267 -3.17 -1.31 29.72
C GLU A 267 -3.28 0.20 29.50
N LYS A 268 -2.35 0.93 30.09
CA LYS A 268 -2.24 2.38 29.95
C LYS A 268 -1.84 2.78 28.54
N VAL A 269 -2.37 3.90 28.08
CA VAL A 269 -2.04 4.50 26.80
C VAL A 269 -1.63 5.96 26.97
N ARG A 270 -1.01 6.48 25.93
CA ARG A 270 -0.58 7.88 25.81
C ARG A 270 -1.39 8.56 24.72
N LEU A 271 -1.85 9.77 24.95
CA LEU A 271 -2.49 10.62 23.96
C LEU A 271 -1.64 11.84 23.69
N VAL A 272 -1.46 12.11 22.40
CA VAL A 272 -0.77 13.32 21.92
C VAL A 272 -1.72 14.10 21.05
N ARG A 273 -1.92 15.37 21.40
CA ARG A 273 -2.68 16.36 20.64
C ARG A 273 -1.71 17.33 19.96
N SER A 274 -1.94 17.64 18.70
CA SER A 274 -1.23 18.67 17.97
C SER A 274 -2.21 19.68 17.37
N LEU A 275 -1.99 20.94 17.61
CA LEU A 275 -2.65 22.05 16.93
C LEU A 275 -1.62 22.66 15.97
N GLU A 276 -1.95 22.65 14.69
CA GLU A 276 -1.01 22.97 13.60
C GLU A 276 -1.54 24.16 12.82
N THR A 277 -0.78 25.25 12.81
CA THR A 277 -1.16 26.47 12.11
C THR A 277 -0.20 26.74 10.96
N SER A 278 -0.72 26.84 9.76
CA SER A 278 0.03 27.11 8.53
C SER A 278 -0.58 28.24 7.73
N THR A 279 0.24 28.92 6.93
CA THR A 279 -0.24 29.95 5.99
C THR A 279 -0.42 29.33 4.61
N VAL A 280 -1.65 29.20 4.15
CA VAL A 280 -2.01 28.69 2.84
C VAL A 280 -2.43 29.79 1.88
N ARG A 281 -2.15 29.65 0.58
CA ARG A 281 -2.66 30.53 -0.46
C ARG A 281 -4.06 30.07 -0.87
N ASP A 282 -5.04 30.94 -0.72
CA ASP A 282 -6.39 30.66 -1.17
C ASP A 282 -6.48 30.83 -2.69
N ARG A 283 -6.70 29.71 -3.41
CA ARG A 283 -6.86 29.71 -4.87
C ARG A 283 -8.12 30.44 -5.35
N ARG A 284 -9.15 30.53 -4.50
CA ARG A 284 -10.45 31.17 -4.82
C ARG A 284 -10.38 32.70 -4.70
N SER A 285 -9.52 33.22 -3.84
CA SER A 285 -9.35 34.66 -3.56
C SER A 285 -8.05 35.22 -4.15
N LYS A 286 -7.75 34.91 -5.43
CA LYS A 286 -6.58 35.45 -6.18
C LYS A 286 -5.24 35.30 -5.44
N GLY A 287 -5.10 34.24 -4.63
CA GLY A 287 -3.85 33.93 -3.93
C GLY A 287 -3.64 34.68 -2.61
N ALA A 288 -4.71 35.24 -2.01
CA ALA A 288 -4.63 35.83 -0.67
C ALA A 288 -4.14 34.80 0.34
N LYS A 289 -3.25 35.21 1.24
CA LYS A 289 -2.75 34.36 2.32
C LYS A 289 -3.81 34.23 3.41
N ARG A 290 -4.10 33.01 3.83
CA ARG A 290 -4.99 32.69 4.94
C ARG A 290 -4.29 31.75 5.91
N GLN A 291 -4.45 31.98 7.21
CA GLN A 291 -4.07 31.01 8.22
C GLN A 291 -5.08 29.85 8.21
N GLN A 292 -4.56 28.64 8.23
CA GLN A 292 -5.33 27.43 8.38
C GLN A 292 -4.80 26.67 9.59
N THR A 293 -5.72 26.31 10.49
CA THR A 293 -5.41 25.53 11.68
C THR A 293 -6.06 24.17 11.57
N SER A 294 -5.33 23.12 11.93
CA SER A 294 -5.82 21.74 12.01
C SER A 294 -5.46 21.14 13.37
N GLU A 295 -6.37 20.33 13.91
CA GLU A 295 -6.17 19.59 15.15
C GLU A 295 -6.05 18.10 14.87
N TRP A 296 -5.04 17.47 15.48
CA TRP A 296 -4.80 16.04 15.43
C TRP A 296 -4.68 15.48 16.84
N ILE A 297 -5.31 14.35 17.10
CA ILE A 297 -5.16 13.60 18.35
C ILE A 297 -4.84 12.17 17.99
N TRP A 298 -3.77 11.66 18.59
CA TRP A 298 -3.36 10.27 18.45
C TRP A 298 -3.38 9.56 19.80
N VAL A 299 -3.81 8.30 19.78
CA VAL A 299 -3.64 7.37 20.88
C VAL A 299 -2.54 6.37 20.53
N THR A 300 -1.66 6.11 21.49
CA THR A 300 -0.51 5.23 21.27
C THR A 300 -0.16 4.43 22.52
N THR A 301 0.45 3.26 22.30
CA THR A 301 1.06 2.43 23.36
C THR A 301 2.54 2.73 23.58
N ILE A 302 3.10 3.71 22.88
CA ILE A 302 4.52 4.06 22.94
C ILE A 302 4.76 4.94 24.17
N PRO A 303 5.63 4.52 25.13
CA PRO A 303 5.96 5.36 26.27
C PRO A 303 6.67 6.66 25.85
N SER A 304 6.44 7.73 26.62
CA SER A 304 7.12 9.03 26.40
C SER A 304 8.65 8.97 26.55
N THR A 305 9.13 7.97 27.27
CA THR A 305 10.58 7.68 27.43
C THR A 305 11.24 7.09 26.17
N GLN A 306 10.46 6.51 25.24
CA GLN A 306 10.98 5.88 24.03
C GLN A 306 10.90 6.78 22.80
N VAL A 307 9.81 7.57 22.67
CA VAL A 307 9.57 8.42 21.51
C VAL A 307 9.09 9.78 21.98
N SER A 308 9.75 10.84 21.48
CA SER A 308 9.39 12.22 21.79
C SER A 308 8.00 12.61 21.28
N THR A 309 7.39 13.64 21.85
CA THR A 309 6.11 14.19 21.39
C THR A 309 6.17 14.63 19.93
N ALA A 310 7.27 15.28 19.52
CA ALA A 310 7.47 15.72 18.13
C ALA A 310 7.57 14.53 17.17
N ASP A 311 8.17 13.40 17.59
CA ASP A 311 8.26 12.19 16.78
C ASP A 311 6.91 11.47 16.68
N ILE A 312 6.08 11.48 17.73
CA ILE A 312 4.69 10.97 17.63
C ILE A 312 3.91 11.74 16.57
N VAL A 313 4.00 13.07 16.56
CA VAL A 313 3.37 13.91 15.52
C VAL A 313 3.92 13.58 14.14
N LEU A 314 5.25 13.50 14.00
CA LEU A 314 5.90 13.11 12.74
C LEU A 314 5.42 11.73 12.24
N PHE A 315 5.40 10.72 13.11
CA PHE A 315 4.99 9.35 12.74
C PHE A 315 3.50 9.31 12.40
N GLY A 316 2.66 10.00 13.18
CA GLY A 316 1.22 10.09 12.91
C GLY A 316 0.92 10.63 11.51
N HIS A 317 1.63 11.66 11.08
CA HIS A 317 1.52 12.20 9.72
C HIS A 317 2.06 11.27 8.64
N ARG A 318 3.00 10.36 8.95
CA ARG A 318 3.50 9.38 7.98
C ARG A 318 2.45 8.37 7.53
N ARG A 319 1.36 8.19 8.26
CA ARG A 319 0.21 7.39 7.81
C ARG A 319 -0.33 7.85 6.45
N TRP A 320 -0.40 9.17 6.24
CA TRP A 320 -0.94 9.72 4.99
C TRP A 320 -0.19 9.31 3.73
N LYS A 321 1.00 8.73 3.86
CA LYS A 321 1.73 8.20 2.72
C LYS A 321 0.98 7.05 2.04
N ILE A 322 0.21 6.25 2.80
CA ILE A 322 -0.55 5.14 2.20
C ILE A 322 -1.64 5.66 1.27
N GLU A 323 -2.34 6.73 1.65
CA GLU A 323 -3.38 7.36 0.83
C GLU A 323 -2.75 8.17 -0.33
N ASN A 324 -1.87 9.11 0.01
CA ASN A 324 -1.38 10.11 -0.95
C ASN A 324 -0.33 9.58 -1.92
N GLU A 325 0.53 8.68 -1.51
CA GLU A 325 1.57 8.09 -2.35
C GLU A 325 1.19 6.67 -2.78
N GLY A 326 0.68 5.82 -1.86
CA GLY A 326 0.29 4.45 -2.14
C GLY A 326 -0.95 4.36 -3.05
N PHE A 327 -2.14 4.57 -2.50
CA PHE A 327 -3.40 4.38 -3.24
C PHE A 327 -3.55 5.31 -4.43
N ASN A 328 -3.20 6.60 -4.27
CA ASN A 328 -3.29 7.57 -5.36
C ASN A 328 -2.39 7.18 -6.55
N GLU A 329 -1.20 6.67 -6.30
CA GLU A 329 -0.32 6.19 -7.36
C GLU A 329 -0.86 4.89 -7.98
N LEU A 330 -1.28 3.92 -7.16
CA LEU A 330 -1.82 2.65 -7.63
C LEU A 330 -3.03 2.85 -8.56
N SER A 331 -3.98 3.70 -8.16
CA SER A 331 -5.18 3.98 -8.96
C SER A 331 -4.87 4.77 -10.23
N ASN A 332 -4.15 5.89 -10.11
CA ASN A 332 -3.96 6.80 -11.23
C ASN A 332 -2.87 6.37 -12.22
N MET A 333 -1.88 5.60 -11.78
CA MET A 333 -0.72 5.26 -12.61
C MET A 333 -0.58 3.77 -12.91
N TRP A 334 -1.20 2.90 -12.11
CA TRP A 334 -1.04 1.45 -12.25
C TRP A 334 -2.33 0.72 -12.61
N HIS A 335 -3.43 1.42 -12.80
CA HIS A 335 -4.74 0.84 -13.11
C HIS A 335 -5.19 -0.21 -12.06
N ALA A 336 -4.84 0.01 -10.77
CA ALA A 336 -5.14 -0.94 -9.71
C ALA A 336 -6.64 -1.13 -9.48
N ASP A 337 -7.45 -0.13 -9.83
CA ASP A 337 -8.90 -0.14 -9.69
C ASP A 337 -9.61 -0.83 -10.86
N HIS A 338 -8.85 -1.43 -11.81
CA HIS A 338 -9.41 -2.16 -12.94
C HIS A 338 -9.58 -3.65 -12.63
N TYR A 339 -10.73 -4.22 -12.99
CA TYR A 339 -10.94 -5.67 -12.97
C TYR A 339 -10.31 -6.35 -14.19
N PHE A 340 -9.14 -6.93 -14.00
CA PHE A 340 -8.52 -7.78 -15.02
C PHE A 340 -9.22 -9.14 -15.11
N HIS A 341 -9.61 -9.71 -13.96
CA HIS A 341 -10.39 -10.93 -13.87
C HIS A 341 -11.18 -10.95 -12.55
N HIS A 342 -12.51 -11.25 -12.61
CA HIS A 342 -13.42 -11.13 -11.47
C HIS A 342 -13.50 -12.44 -10.68
N HIS A 343 -12.41 -12.80 -9.99
CA HIS A 343 -12.32 -13.94 -9.07
C HIS A 343 -11.41 -13.55 -7.89
N PRO A 344 -11.74 -13.85 -6.62
CA PRO A 344 -10.98 -13.38 -5.45
C PRO A 344 -9.50 -13.75 -5.49
N VAL A 345 -9.16 -14.99 -5.89
CA VAL A 345 -7.78 -15.44 -6.02
C VAL A 345 -7.07 -14.67 -7.14
N SER A 346 -7.73 -14.46 -8.29
CA SER A 346 -7.17 -13.63 -9.37
C SER A 346 -6.91 -12.21 -8.93
N ILE A 347 -7.89 -11.56 -8.31
CA ILE A 347 -7.73 -10.19 -7.78
C ILE A 347 -6.49 -10.15 -6.87
N THR A 348 -6.35 -11.15 -5.99
CA THR A 348 -5.20 -11.24 -5.09
C THR A 348 -3.89 -11.45 -5.86
N ALA A 349 -3.86 -12.32 -6.86
CA ALA A 349 -2.68 -12.56 -7.69
C ALA A 349 -2.26 -11.31 -8.48
N PHE A 350 -3.24 -10.58 -9.07
CA PHE A 350 -2.99 -9.32 -9.77
C PHE A 350 -2.40 -8.27 -8.84
N TRP A 351 -2.95 -8.07 -7.65
CA TRP A 351 -2.47 -7.08 -6.71
C TRP A 351 -1.09 -7.41 -6.11
N LEU A 352 -0.82 -8.68 -5.75
CA LEU A 352 0.50 -9.08 -5.30
C LEU A 352 1.55 -8.92 -6.41
N SER A 353 1.21 -9.26 -7.65
CA SER A 353 2.11 -9.03 -8.80
C SER A 353 2.32 -7.55 -9.10
N LEU A 354 1.30 -6.72 -8.90
CA LEU A 354 1.40 -5.27 -8.96
C LEU A 354 2.39 -4.74 -7.91
N PHE A 355 2.32 -5.21 -6.66
CA PHE A 355 3.25 -4.80 -5.60
C PHE A 355 4.71 -5.18 -5.93
N ILE A 356 4.92 -6.35 -6.53
CA ILE A 356 6.25 -6.77 -7.03
C ILE A 356 6.74 -5.81 -8.13
N ALA A 357 5.89 -5.50 -9.12
CA ALA A 357 6.23 -4.60 -10.22
C ALA A 357 6.47 -3.17 -9.74
N HIS A 358 5.63 -2.66 -8.82
CA HIS A 358 5.76 -1.36 -8.18
C HIS A 358 7.09 -1.23 -7.44
N ALA A 359 7.43 -2.20 -6.59
CA ALA A 359 8.69 -2.20 -5.87
C ALA A 359 9.90 -2.24 -6.80
N LEU A 360 9.86 -3.09 -7.85
CA LEU A 360 10.92 -3.15 -8.86
C LEU A 360 11.11 -1.81 -9.57
N PHE A 361 10.01 -1.19 -10.00
CA PHE A 361 10.02 0.08 -10.70
C PHE A 361 10.63 1.19 -9.83
N HIS A 362 10.15 1.37 -8.61
CA HIS A 362 10.64 2.42 -7.71
C HIS A 362 12.10 2.21 -7.28
N CYS A 363 12.51 0.96 -7.06
CA CYS A 363 13.91 0.64 -6.79
C CYS A 363 14.81 0.96 -7.99
N PHE A 364 14.35 0.64 -9.20
CA PHE A 364 15.09 0.98 -10.42
C PHE A 364 15.20 2.50 -10.60
N MET A 365 14.07 3.21 -10.45
CA MET A 365 14.03 4.68 -10.56
C MET A 365 14.95 5.36 -9.55
N ARG A 366 15.02 4.83 -8.32
CA ARG A 366 15.93 5.36 -7.29
C ARG A 366 17.41 5.24 -7.67
N ASN A 367 17.77 4.23 -8.46
CA ASN A 367 19.16 4.04 -8.93
C ASN A 367 19.53 4.89 -10.15
N LEU A 368 18.55 5.50 -10.81
CA LEU A 368 18.82 6.42 -11.91
C LEU A 368 19.48 7.70 -11.39
N LYS A 369 20.35 8.28 -12.21
CA LYS A 369 20.94 9.59 -11.90
C LYS A 369 19.82 10.61 -11.64
N PRO A 370 19.96 11.52 -10.66
CA PRO A 370 18.92 12.50 -10.33
C PRO A 370 18.42 13.30 -11.53
N VAL A 371 19.32 13.70 -12.43
CA VAL A 371 18.98 14.44 -13.66
C VAL A 371 18.01 13.66 -14.55
N LEU A 372 18.21 12.36 -14.75
CA LEU A 372 17.32 11.52 -15.56
C LEU A 372 15.96 11.35 -14.87
N ARG A 373 15.96 11.15 -13.56
CA ARG A 373 14.74 10.97 -12.76
C ARG A 373 13.87 12.24 -12.71
N GLN A 374 14.49 13.41 -12.60
CA GLN A 374 13.76 14.69 -12.56
C GLN A 374 13.23 15.14 -13.92
N ARG A 375 13.89 14.71 -15.01
CA ARG A 375 13.55 15.12 -16.37
C ARG A 375 12.34 14.40 -16.96
N HIS A 376 12.00 13.21 -16.45
CA HIS A 376 11.00 12.33 -17.04
C HIS A 376 9.98 11.85 -16.01
N THR A 377 8.71 11.80 -16.43
CA THR A 377 7.59 11.29 -15.63
C THR A 377 7.61 9.75 -15.53
N CYS A 378 6.87 9.19 -14.58
CA CYS A 378 6.68 7.73 -14.49
C CYS A 378 6.04 7.16 -15.77
N SER A 379 5.10 7.89 -16.38
CA SER A 379 4.47 7.50 -17.64
C SER A 379 5.48 7.44 -18.81
N PHE A 380 6.41 8.38 -18.88
CA PHE A 380 7.49 8.33 -19.87
C PHE A 380 8.30 7.03 -19.75
N TRP A 381 8.65 6.63 -18.54
CA TRP A 381 9.40 5.40 -18.32
C TRP A 381 8.60 4.15 -18.68
N ALA A 382 7.30 4.12 -18.38
CA ALA A 382 6.42 3.01 -18.76
C ALA A 382 6.34 2.85 -20.29
N ILE A 383 6.15 3.96 -21.00
CA ILE A 383 6.16 3.99 -22.49
C ILE A 383 7.53 3.55 -23.03
N SER A 384 8.62 4.00 -22.42
CA SER A 384 9.98 3.61 -22.82
C SER A 384 10.22 2.10 -22.66
N ILE A 385 9.71 1.50 -21.58
CA ILE A 385 9.79 0.06 -21.35
C ILE A 385 8.98 -0.69 -22.43
N LEU A 386 7.77 -0.23 -22.73
CA LEU A 386 6.95 -0.83 -23.78
C LEU A 386 7.66 -0.73 -25.15
N ALA A 387 8.18 0.44 -25.47
CA ALA A 387 8.93 0.66 -26.72
C ALA A 387 10.16 -0.25 -26.82
N GLU A 388 10.90 -0.49 -25.72
CA GLU A 388 12.02 -1.41 -25.71
C GLU A 388 11.60 -2.84 -26.07
N PHE A 389 10.44 -3.30 -25.56
CA PHE A 389 9.88 -4.60 -25.94
C PHE A 389 9.42 -4.67 -27.40
N VAL A 390 8.88 -3.59 -27.95
CA VAL A 390 8.35 -3.54 -29.32
C VAL A 390 9.45 -3.31 -30.33
N CYS A 391 10.42 -2.42 -30.07
CA CYS A 391 11.46 -2.02 -31.03
C CYS A 391 12.59 -3.05 -31.17
N ASP A 392 12.73 -3.98 -30.25
CA ASP A 392 13.78 -5.02 -30.33
C ASP A 392 13.60 -5.93 -31.57
N ASP A 393 12.36 -6.09 -32.07
CA ASP A 393 12.07 -6.83 -33.29
C ASP A 393 12.51 -6.05 -34.55
N TRP A 394 12.60 -4.72 -34.48
CA TRP A 394 13.00 -3.88 -35.62
C TRP A 394 14.50 -3.97 -35.94
N ARG A 395 15.33 -4.18 -34.93
CA ARG A 395 16.80 -4.26 -35.08
C ARG A 395 17.28 -5.57 -35.74
N TYR A 396 16.45 -6.62 -35.71
CA TYR A 396 16.79 -7.94 -36.23
C TYR A 396 16.06 -8.30 -37.54
N SER A 397 15.11 -7.50 -37.99
CA SER A 397 14.42 -7.69 -39.30
C SER A 397 15.12 -6.99 -40.46
N SER A 398 16.18 -6.24 -40.20
CA SER A 398 16.97 -5.52 -41.20
C SER A 398 18.41 -6.06 -41.36
N ALA A 399 18.68 -7.28 -40.89
CA ALA A 399 19.97 -7.98 -41.07
C ALA A 399 19.81 -9.23 -41.96
#